data_8b26b850103a134473338d64cd85f00e
#
_entry.id   8b26b850103a134473338d64cd85f00e
#
_cell.length_a   1.000
_cell.length_b   1.000
_cell.length_c   1.000
_cell.angle_alpha   90.00
_cell.angle_beta   90.00
_cell.angle_gamma   90.00
#
_symmetry.space_group_name_H-M   'P 1'
#
loop_
_entity.id
_entity.type
_entity.pdbx_description
1 polymer ?
#
loop_
_entity_poly.entity_id
_entity_poly.type
_entity_poly.pdbx_seq_one_letter_code
_entity_poly.pdbx_strand_id
1 'polypeptide(L)'
;MERFDTVIIGAGAAGMFCAAQAGQAGSRVLLIDNGKKPGRKILMSGGGRCNFTNLYVEPAAYLSQNPHFCKSALARYTQWDFIDLVGKHGIAWHEKTLGQLFCDDSAQQIVDMLVAECEKGNVTMRLRSEVLSVEREGDDFILELNGMTVGTKKLVIASGGLSMPGLGATPFGYKIAEQFGLNVLPTRAGLVPFTLHKPLLEQLQVLSGVSVSSVITAEDGTVFRENLLFTHRGLSGPAVLQISSFWQPGEFVSINLLPDVDLASFLDDQRSAHPNQSLKNTLAMQLPKRLVECLQQLGQIPDVSLKQLNVRDQQTLVETLTDWRVQPIGTEGYRTAEV
;
A
#
# COMPACT_ATOMS: atom_id res chain seq x y z
N MET A 1 38.74 15.19 0.78
CA MET A 1 37.68 14.32 0.18
C MET A 1 37.92 12.88 0.68
N GLU A 2 36.90 12.32 1.32
CA GLU A 2 36.92 10.91 1.76
C GLU A 2 36.43 10.01 0.61
N ARG A 3 37.00 8.78 0.48
CA ARG A 3 36.64 7.87 -0.61
C ARG A 3 36.07 6.56 -0.09
N PHE A 4 35.02 6.07 -0.76
CA PHE A 4 34.39 4.77 -0.53
C PHE A 4 34.26 3.99 -1.84
N ASP A 5 34.19 2.68 -1.77
CA ASP A 5 33.93 1.84 -2.96
C ASP A 5 32.49 2.01 -3.43
N THR A 6 31.56 2.13 -2.46
CA THR A 6 30.13 2.29 -2.71
C THR A 6 29.53 3.34 -1.76
N VAL A 7 28.81 4.29 -2.29
CA VAL A 7 27.97 5.22 -1.53
C VAL A 7 26.50 4.93 -1.80
N ILE A 8 25.71 4.85 -0.75
CA ILE A 8 24.28 4.55 -0.81
C ILE A 8 23.51 5.70 -0.15
N ILE A 9 22.55 6.28 -0.86
CA ILE A 9 21.73 7.39 -0.38
C ILE A 9 20.34 6.88 0.01
N GLY A 10 20.02 6.96 1.30
CA GLY A 10 18.77 6.53 1.92
C GLY A 10 18.95 5.33 2.84
N ALA A 11 18.82 5.53 4.16
CA ALA A 11 18.87 4.48 5.18
C ALA A 11 17.46 3.90 5.47
N GLY A 12 16.68 3.65 4.42
CA GLY A 12 15.45 2.85 4.43
C GLY A 12 15.76 1.35 4.29
N ALA A 13 14.73 0.53 4.10
CA ALA A 13 14.86 -0.92 3.94
C ALA A 13 15.84 -1.28 2.81
N ALA A 14 15.63 -0.71 1.61
CA ALA A 14 16.45 -1.00 0.44
C ALA A 14 17.92 -0.57 0.64
N GLY A 15 18.15 0.62 1.19
CA GLY A 15 19.50 1.12 1.38
C GLY A 15 20.27 0.38 2.46
N MET A 16 19.68 0.07 3.60
CA MET A 16 20.32 -0.72 4.65
C MET A 16 20.62 -2.13 4.16
N PHE A 17 19.66 -2.77 3.48
CA PHE A 17 19.87 -4.10 2.94
C PHE A 17 21.00 -4.14 1.89
N CYS A 18 20.99 -3.18 0.94
CA CYS A 18 22.04 -3.03 -0.05
C CYS A 18 23.42 -2.79 0.60
N ALA A 19 23.47 -1.92 1.61
CA ALA A 19 24.70 -1.59 2.33
C ALA A 19 25.28 -2.81 3.06
N ALA A 20 24.43 -3.56 3.76
CA ALA A 20 24.81 -4.78 4.45
C ALA A 20 25.39 -5.81 3.48
N GLN A 21 24.73 -6.08 2.37
CA GLN A 21 25.19 -7.03 1.35
C GLN A 21 26.53 -6.60 0.72
N ALA A 22 26.64 -5.31 0.35
CA ALA A 22 27.88 -4.78 -0.23
C ALA A 22 29.05 -4.81 0.76
N GLY A 23 28.81 -4.44 2.03
CA GLY A 23 29.81 -4.45 3.08
C GLY A 23 30.30 -5.87 3.41
N GLN A 24 29.37 -6.82 3.58
CA GLN A 24 29.70 -8.23 3.81
C GLN A 24 30.42 -8.87 2.62
N ALA A 25 30.24 -8.34 1.40
CA ALA A 25 31.03 -8.72 0.22
C ALA A 25 32.41 -8.02 0.12
N GLY A 26 32.82 -7.26 1.16
CA GLY A 26 34.13 -6.63 1.26
C GLY A 26 34.24 -5.22 0.67
N SER A 27 33.11 -4.59 0.25
CA SER A 27 33.09 -3.18 -0.17
C SER A 27 33.24 -2.25 1.03
N ARG A 28 34.03 -1.18 0.92
CA ARG A 28 34.03 -0.06 1.84
C ARG A 28 32.77 0.80 1.54
N VAL A 29 31.73 0.69 2.38
CA VAL A 29 30.42 1.28 2.13
C VAL A 29 30.16 2.49 3.04
N LEU A 30 29.65 3.58 2.43
CA LEU A 30 29.03 4.69 3.14
C LEU A 30 27.52 4.70 2.86
N LEU A 31 26.71 4.64 3.91
CA LEU A 31 25.27 4.78 3.87
C LEU A 31 24.88 6.13 4.46
N ILE A 32 24.17 6.96 3.68
CA ILE A 32 23.81 8.34 4.02
C ILE A 32 22.30 8.48 4.13
N ASP A 33 21.80 9.18 5.16
CA ASP A 33 20.40 9.59 5.26
C ASP A 33 20.29 10.97 5.93
N ASN A 34 19.35 11.80 5.44
CA ASN A 34 19.06 13.11 6.03
C ASN A 34 18.27 13.02 7.35
N GLY A 35 17.70 11.87 7.63
CA GLY A 35 16.90 11.61 8.84
C GLY A 35 17.73 11.46 10.10
N LYS A 36 17.05 11.59 11.23
CA LYS A 36 17.67 11.39 12.56
C LYS A 36 17.81 9.92 12.93
N LYS A 37 17.05 9.03 12.28
CA LYS A 37 17.00 7.58 12.54
C LYS A 37 16.82 6.85 11.20
N PRO A 38 17.40 5.64 11.06
CA PRO A 38 17.18 4.81 9.89
C PRO A 38 15.77 4.19 9.93
N GLY A 39 15.30 3.68 8.80
CA GLY A 39 14.11 2.83 8.73
C GLY A 39 12.77 3.51 9.03
N ARG A 40 12.65 4.82 8.87
CA ARG A 40 11.43 5.57 9.24
C ARG A 40 10.14 5.00 8.66
N LYS A 41 10.12 4.59 7.38
CA LYS A 41 8.94 3.94 6.78
C LYS A 41 8.69 2.54 7.33
N ILE A 42 9.73 1.79 7.67
CA ILE A 42 9.61 0.47 8.31
C ILE A 42 8.83 0.60 9.62
N LEU A 43 9.21 1.58 10.46
CA LEU A 43 8.59 1.81 11.76
C LEU A 43 7.10 2.16 11.70
N MET A 44 6.63 2.70 10.57
CA MET A 44 5.22 3.04 10.36
C MET A 44 4.42 1.92 9.67
N SER A 45 5.11 1.02 8.98
CA SER A 45 4.46 -0.04 8.22
C SER A 45 3.72 -1.02 9.13
N GLY A 46 2.63 -1.59 8.62
CA GLY A 46 1.85 -2.57 9.34
C GLY A 46 1.32 -2.10 10.71
N GLY A 47 1.06 -0.79 10.88
CA GLY A 47 0.62 -0.24 12.16
C GLY A 47 1.67 -0.34 13.28
N GLY A 48 2.96 -0.27 12.93
CA GLY A 48 4.10 -0.37 13.85
C GLY A 48 4.60 -1.80 14.11
N ARG A 49 4.03 -2.79 13.41
CA ARG A 49 4.46 -4.20 13.48
C ARG A 49 5.18 -4.69 12.23
N CYS A 50 5.40 -3.85 11.25
CA CYS A 50 6.03 -4.12 9.98
C CYS A 50 5.41 -5.32 9.23
N ASN A 51 4.64 -5.05 8.19
CA ASN A 51 4.36 -6.05 7.18
C ASN A 51 5.66 -6.25 6.36
N PHE A 52 6.50 -7.21 6.77
CA PHE A 52 7.86 -7.30 6.25
C PHE A 52 7.97 -8.13 4.96
N THR A 53 7.03 -9.04 4.70
CA THR A 53 6.90 -9.77 3.43
C THR A 53 5.54 -10.45 3.29
N ASN A 54 5.35 -11.17 2.17
CA ASN A 54 4.19 -11.99 1.90
C ASN A 54 4.64 -13.38 1.45
N LEU A 55 3.93 -14.44 1.86
CA LEU A 55 4.21 -15.83 1.47
C LEU A 55 4.07 -16.07 -0.03
N TYR A 56 3.19 -15.28 -0.68
CA TYR A 56 2.82 -15.42 -2.10
C TYR A 56 3.43 -14.33 -2.97
N VAL A 57 4.68 -13.93 -2.69
CA VAL A 57 5.38 -12.95 -3.54
C VAL A 57 5.60 -13.51 -4.93
N GLU A 58 5.09 -12.79 -5.93
CA GLU A 58 5.28 -13.12 -7.33
C GLU A 58 5.49 -11.85 -8.18
N PRO A 59 6.19 -11.95 -9.32
CA PRO A 59 6.48 -10.79 -10.16
C PRO A 59 5.25 -10.04 -10.67
N ALA A 60 4.11 -10.72 -10.83
CA ALA A 60 2.87 -10.10 -11.29
C ALA A 60 2.29 -9.07 -10.31
N ALA A 61 2.64 -9.17 -9.01
CA ALA A 61 2.23 -8.19 -8.00
C ALA A 61 3.00 -6.86 -8.08
N TYR A 62 4.06 -6.78 -8.88
CA TYR A 62 4.90 -5.59 -9.05
C TYR A 62 4.53 -4.87 -10.34
N LEU A 63 3.68 -3.86 -10.23
CA LEU A 63 3.14 -3.12 -11.38
C LEU A 63 4.19 -2.18 -11.97
N SER A 64 4.42 -2.29 -13.28
CA SER A 64 5.39 -1.49 -14.02
C SER A 64 5.09 -1.58 -15.52
N GLN A 65 5.52 -0.57 -16.29
CA GLN A 65 5.53 -0.68 -17.77
C GLN A 65 6.50 -1.76 -18.28
N ASN A 66 7.47 -2.17 -17.44
CA ASN A 66 8.32 -3.32 -17.71
C ASN A 66 7.99 -4.47 -16.74
N PRO A 67 7.10 -5.40 -17.09
CA PRO A 67 6.68 -6.50 -16.20
C PRO A 67 7.80 -7.51 -15.93
N HIS A 68 8.96 -7.36 -16.58
CA HIS A 68 10.13 -8.23 -16.35
C HIS A 68 11.16 -7.63 -15.41
N PHE A 69 11.02 -6.35 -15.04
CA PHE A 69 12.04 -5.60 -14.29
C PHE A 69 12.44 -6.28 -12.97
N CYS A 70 11.45 -6.75 -12.20
CA CYS A 70 11.68 -7.32 -10.87
C CYS A 70 12.04 -8.82 -10.87
N LYS A 71 11.82 -9.55 -11.98
CA LYS A 71 11.91 -11.01 -12.01
C LYS A 71 13.27 -11.56 -11.56
N SER A 72 14.35 -10.97 -12.09
CA SER A 72 15.70 -11.42 -11.73
C SER A 72 16.04 -11.15 -10.25
N ALA A 73 15.60 -10.01 -9.71
CA ALA A 73 15.82 -9.67 -8.31
C ALA A 73 15.07 -10.63 -7.38
N LEU A 74 13.78 -10.85 -7.65
CA LEU A 74 12.93 -11.75 -6.84
C LEU A 74 13.36 -13.22 -6.93
N ALA A 75 13.94 -13.65 -8.07
CA ALA A 75 14.46 -15.00 -8.20
C ALA A 75 15.82 -15.22 -7.48
N ARG A 76 16.61 -14.14 -7.27
CA ARG A 76 17.90 -14.23 -6.59
C ARG A 76 17.81 -14.05 -5.09
N TYR A 77 16.81 -13.34 -4.62
CA TYR A 77 16.53 -13.12 -3.22
C TYR A 77 15.01 -13.16 -3.03
N THR A 78 14.54 -14.27 -2.50
CA THR A 78 13.13 -14.58 -2.37
C THR A 78 12.57 -14.11 -1.03
N GLN A 79 11.26 -14.14 -0.85
CA GLN A 79 10.63 -13.93 0.44
C GLN A 79 11.12 -14.94 1.50
N TRP A 80 11.46 -16.15 1.10
CA TRP A 80 11.96 -17.19 2.00
C TRP A 80 13.36 -16.87 2.55
N ASP A 81 14.22 -16.28 1.72
CA ASP A 81 15.55 -15.80 2.15
C ASP A 81 15.41 -14.69 3.19
N PHE A 82 14.42 -13.80 3.03
CA PHE A 82 14.17 -12.76 4.01
C PHE A 82 13.55 -13.29 5.30
N ILE A 83 12.61 -14.24 5.21
CA ILE A 83 12.02 -14.94 6.37
C ILE A 83 13.13 -15.67 7.16
N ASP A 84 14.05 -16.33 6.47
CA ASP A 84 15.21 -17.00 7.10
C ASP A 84 16.11 -15.99 7.82
N LEU A 85 16.35 -14.81 7.22
CA LEU A 85 17.10 -13.74 7.86
C LEU A 85 16.40 -13.24 9.14
N VAL A 86 15.09 -13.01 9.10
CA VAL A 86 14.27 -12.64 10.25
C VAL A 86 14.37 -13.69 11.35
N GLY A 87 14.27 -14.98 10.99
CA GLY A 87 14.43 -16.12 11.89
C GLY A 87 15.82 -16.21 12.52
N LYS A 88 16.90 -15.97 11.75
CA LYS A 88 18.29 -15.93 12.26
C LYS A 88 18.51 -14.86 13.32
N HIS A 89 17.75 -13.79 13.28
CA HIS A 89 17.78 -12.74 14.30
C HIS A 89 16.80 -12.98 15.46
N GLY A 90 16.11 -14.15 15.49
CA GLY A 90 15.20 -14.52 16.57
C GLY A 90 13.94 -13.66 16.65
N ILE A 91 13.55 -13.04 15.56
CA ILE A 91 12.37 -12.18 15.49
C ILE A 91 11.13 -13.07 15.28
N ALA A 92 10.23 -13.07 16.26
CA ALA A 92 8.95 -13.76 16.17
C ALA A 92 7.98 -13.02 15.25
N TRP A 93 7.20 -13.79 14.48
CA TRP A 93 6.25 -13.26 13.52
C TRP A 93 5.04 -14.18 13.33
N HIS A 94 3.97 -13.64 12.78
CA HIS A 94 2.76 -14.38 12.42
C HIS A 94 2.24 -13.99 11.04
N GLU A 95 1.49 -14.89 10.42
CA GLU A 95 0.66 -14.57 9.27
C GLU A 95 -0.64 -13.93 9.75
N LYS A 96 -1.01 -12.81 9.18
CA LYS A 96 -2.27 -12.10 9.50
C LYS A 96 -3.40 -12.57 8.57
N THR A 97 -3.31 -12.27 7.30
CA THR A 97 -4.26 -12.67 6.25
C THR A 97 -3.53 -12.70 4.90
N LEU A 98 -3.96 -13.58 4.00
CA LEU A 98 -3.51 -13.62 2.60
C LEU A 98 -1.98 -13.64 2.44
N GLY A 99 -1.29 -14.36 3.32
CA GLY A 99 0.16 -14.50 3.28
C GLY A 99 0.96 -13.32 3.84
N GLN A 100 0.33 -12.28 4.36
CA GLN A 100 1.01 -11.12 4.94
C GLN A 100 1.69 -11.48 6.26
N LEU A 101 2.99 -11.24 6.38
CA LEU A 101 3.76 -11.55 7.58
C LEU A 101 4.11 -10.29 8.37
N PHE A 102 3.82 -10.34 9.67
CA PHE A 102 4.05 -9.24 10.62
C PHE A 102 4.91 -9.68 11.78
N CYS A 103 5.76 -8.77 12.29
CA CYS A 103 6.43 -9.01 13.57
C CYS A 103 5.40 -9.07 14.70
N ASP A 104 5.62 -9.96 15.66
CA ASP A 104 4.73 -10.11 16.82
C ASP A 104 4.78 -8.88 17.74
N ASP A 105 5.97 -8.32 17.96
CA ASP A 105 6.19 -7.22 18.88
C ASP A 105 6.23 -5.86 18.18
N SER A 106 7.26 -5.60 17.37
CA SER A 106 7.53 -4.25 16.87
C SER A 106 8.29 -4.23 15.54
N ALA A 107 7.95 -3.26 14.70
CA ALA A 107 8.70 -2.91 13.49
C ALA A 107 10.16 -2.50 13.79
N GLN A 108 10.46 -2.08 15.02
CA GLN A 108 11.82 -1.75 15.45
C GLN A 108 12.76 -2.94 15.32
N GLN A 109 12.29 -4.17 15.55
CA GLN A 109 13.10 -5.38 15.41
C GLN A 109 13.68 -5.56 14.00
N ILE A 110 12.90 -5.22 12.95
CA ILE A 110 13.39 -5.25 11.56
C ILE A 110 14.44 -4.16 11.32
N VAL A 111 14.25 -2.98 11.89
CA VAL A 111 15.25 -1.90 11.79
C VAL A 111 16.56 -2.31 12.48
N ASP A 112 16.46 -2.83 13.70
CA ASP A 112 17.64 -3.27 14.47
C ASP A 112 18.38 -4.43 13.78
N MET A 113 17.65 -5.38 13.21
CA MET A 113 18.19 -6.43 12.37
C MET A 113 19.00 -5.87 11.20
N LEU A 114 18.42 -4.95 10.43
CA LEU A 114 19.10 -4.35 9.27
C LEU A 114 20.33 -3.53 9.67
N VAL A 115 20.28 -2.84 10.80
CA VAL A 115 21.43 -2.12 11.37
C VAL A 115 22.53 -3.12 11.77
N ALA A 116 22.19 -4.19 12.45
CA ALA A 116 23.16 -5.23 12.83
C ALA A 116 23.80 -5.89 11.59
N GLU A 117 23.03 -6.12 10.53
CA GLU A 117 23.59 -6.61 9.25
C GLU A 117 24.56 -5.60 8.60
N CYS A 118 24.28 -4.30 8.70
CA CYS A 118 25.20 -3.24 8.28
C CYS A 118 26.48 -3.23 9.11
N GLU A 119 26.38 -3.41 10.43
CA GLU A 119 27.53 -3.50 11.35
C GLU A 119 28.43 -4.69 11.02
N LYS A 120 27.85 -5.87 10.75
CA LYS A 120 28.59 -7.05 10.28
C LYS A 120 29.38 -6.77 8.99
N GLY A 121 28.84 -5.93 8.11
CA GLY A 121 29.48 -5.48 6.87
C GLY A 121 30.43 -4.31 7.05
N ASN A 122 30.73 -3.84 8.29
CA ASN A 122 31.54 -2.66 8.57
C ASN A 122 31.08 -1.40 7.80
N VAL A 123 29.74 -1.23 7.63
CA VAL A 123 29.16 -0.09 6.92
C VAL A 123 29.31 1.18 7.76
N THR A 124 29.85 2.23 7.16
CA THR A 124 29.84 3.56 7.76
C THR A 124 28.47 4.19 7.53
N MET A 125 27.63 4.34 8.57
CA MET A 125 26.32 4.98 8.46
C MET A 125 26.39 6.43 8.95
N ARG A 126 25.96 7.39 8.10
CA ARG A 126 25.88 8.82 8.44
C ARG A 126 24.44 9.30 8.31
N LEU A 127 23.83 9.51 9.46
CA LEU A 127 22.51 10.13 9.57
C LEU A 127 22.62 11.65 9.70
N ARG A 128 21.51 12.38 9.52
CA ARG A 128 21.46 13.85 9.51
C ARG A 128 22.43 14.46 8.48
N SER A 129 22.66 13.73 7.42
CA SER A 129 23.58 14.11 6.35
C SER A 129 22.78 14.35 5.08
N GLU A 130 22.68 15.59 4.69
CA GLU A 130 21.99 16.02 3.47
C GLU A 130 22.97 15.97 2.30
N VAL A 131 22.54 15.40 1.18
CA VAL A 131 23.26 15.43 -0.09
C VAL A 131 22.85 16.70 -0.82
N LEU A 132 23.80 17.63 -1.01
CA LEU A 132 23.57 18.93 -1.64
C LEU A 132 23.72 18.84 -3.16
N SER A 133 24.75 18.13 -3.63
CA SER A 133 24.95 17.86 -5.06
C SER A 133 25.57 16.49 -5.29
N VAL A 134 25.38 15.99 -6.51
CA VAL A 134 26.01 14.79 -7.03
C VAL A 134 26.55 15.13 -8.41
N GLU A 135 27.85 15.07 -8.57
CA GLU A 135 28.53 15.33 -9.82
C GLU A 135 29.25 14.08 -10.31
N ARG A 136 29.58 14.01 -11.60
CA ARG A 136 30.38 12.96 -12.18
C ARG A 136 31.69 13.53 -12.68
N GLU A 137 32.80 13.04 -12.15
CA GLU A 137 34.17 13.41 -12.58
C GLU A 137 34.86 12.17 -13.11
N GLY A 138 34.95 12.01 -14.43
CA GLY A 138 35.45 10.80 -15.08
C GLY A 138 34.58 9.59 -14.73
N ASP A 139 35.18 8.61 -14.07
CA ASP A 139 34.49 7.38 -13.62
C ASP A 139 33.99 7.46 -12.18
N ASP A 140 34.28 8.55 -11.48
CA ASP A 140 33.90 8.73 -10.08
C ASP A 140 32.64 9.61 -9.97
N PHE A 141 31.80 9.31 -8.97
CA PHE A 141 30.78 10.22 -8.48
C PHE A 141 31.33 11.02 -7.29
N ILE A 142 31.13 12.32 -7.33
CA ILE A 142 31.50 13.24 -6.25
C ILE A 142 30.22 13.77 -5.63
N LEU A 143 30.07 13.56 -4.34
CA LEU A 143 28.94 14.03 -3.56
C LEU A 143 29.38 15.15 -2.63
N GLU A 144 28.67 16.25 -2.67
CA GLU A 144 28.78 17.31 -1.68
C GLU A 144 27.72 17.09 -0.59
N LEU A 145 28.17 16.99 0.63
CA LEU A 145 27.32 16.86 1.82
C LEU A 145 27.46 18.12 2.67
N ASN A 146 26.55 18.31 3.64
CA ASN A 146 26.69 19.38 4.61
C ASN A 146 28.02 19.28 5.39
N GLY A 147 29.04 19.98 4.92
CA GLY A 147 30.35 20.13 5.54
C GLY A 147 31.44 19.15 5.09
N MET A 148 31.22 18.34 4.04
CA MET A 148 32.21 17.43 3.50
C MET A 148 31.96 16.98 2.06
N THR A 149 33.02 16.57 1.37
CA THR A 149 32.98 15.97 0.03
C THR A 149 33.35 14.50 0.09
N VAL A 150 32.57 13.67 -0.61
CA VAL A 150 32.78 12.21 -0.69
C VAL A 150 32.91 11.79 -2.14
N GLY A 151 33.88 10.92 -2.46
CA GLY A 151 34.07 10.31 -3.78
C GLY A 151 33.78 8.81 -3.76
N THR A 152 33.17 8.30 -4.85
CA THR A 152 32.91 6.87 -5.01
C THR A 152 32.82 6.46 -6.48
N LYS A 153 33.16 5.19 -6.76
CA LYS A 153 32.91 4.60 -8.09
C LYS A 153 31.50 4.07 -8.29
N LYS A 154 30.81 3.73 -7.20
CA LYS A 154 29.47 3.14 -7.24
C LYS A 154 28.53 3.96 -6.37
N LEU A 155 27.53 4.59 -7.00
CA LEU A 155 26.48 5.33 -6.32
C LEU A 155 25.17 4.58 -6.42
N VAL A 156 24.52 4.35 -5.28
CA VAL A 156 23.20 3.72 -5.20
C VAL A 156 22.20 4.72 -4.64
N ILE A 157 21.12 4.94 -5.38
CA ILE A 157 20.00 5.77 -4.95
C ILE A 157 18.93 4.87 -4.35
N ALA A 158 18.78 4.92 -3.03
CA ALA A 158 17.80 4.17 -2.24
C ALA A 158 16.92 5.11 -1.39
N SER A 159 16.74 6.35 -1.85
CA SER A 159 16.02 7.41 -1.13
C SER A 159 14.51 7.17 -1.00
N GLY A 160 13.96 6.14 -1.65
CA GLY A 160 12.54 5.85 -1.70
C GLY A 160 11.78 6.72 -2.71
N GLY A 161 10.48 6.54 -2.76
CA GLY A 161 9.55 7.28 -3.62
C GLY A 161 8.91 8.46 -2.91
N LEU A 162 7.80 8.95 -3.48
CA LEU A 162 7.08 10.17 -3.03
C LEU A 162 6.07 9.90 -1.91
N SER A 163 5.72 8.63 -1.65
CA SER A 163 4.73 8.28 -0.64
C SER A 163 5.15 8.71 0.77
N MET A 164 4.18 9.18 1.56
CA MET A 164 4.36 9.65 2.93
C MET A 164 5.37 10.81 3.08
N PRO A 165 5.12 12.00 2.48
CA PRO A 165 6.02 13.16 2.56
C PRO A 165 6.35 13.57 4.00
N GLY A 166 5.42 13.39 4.95
CA GLY A 166 5.62 13.64 6.38
C GLY A 166 6.74 12.80 7.01
N LEU A 167 7.15 11.70 6.37
CA LEU A 167 8.28 10.86 6.76
C LEU A 167 9.58 11.21 6.00
N GLY A 168 9.58 12.33 5.25
CA GLY A 168 10.75 12.81 4.52
C GLY A 168 10.91 12.24 3.12
N ALA A 169 9.84 11.72 2.51
CA ALA A 169 9.86 11.37 1.10
C ALA A 169 10.03 12.62 0.24
N THR A 170 10.91 12.56 -0.74
CA THR A 170 11.22 13.65 -1.67
C THR A 170 11.44 13.12 -3.08
N PRO A 171 11.34 13.97 -4.12
CA PRO A 171 11.64 13.56 -5.48
C PRO A 171 13.15 13.42 -5.78
N PHE A 172 14.01 13.34 -4.77
CA PHE A 172 15.46 13.35 -4.91
C PHE A 172 15.94 12.29 -5.92
N GLY A 173 15.51 11.03 -5.78
CA GLY A 173 15.96 9.96 -6.65
C GLY A 173 15.57 10.18 -8.12
N TYR A 174 14.38 10.73 -8.38
CA TYR A 174 13.92 11.06 -9.73
C TYR A 174 14.76 12.19 -10.35
N LYS A 175 15.05 13.24 -9.57
CA LYS A 175 15.90 14.35 -10.03
C LYS A 175 17.32 13.88 -10.37
N ILE A 176 17.90 12.99 -9.57
CA ILE A 176 19.20 12.40 -9.89
C ILE A 176 19.12 11.56 -11.16
N ALA A 177 18.06 10.76 -11.35
CA ALA A 177 17.87 9.98 -12.57
C ALA A 177 17.79 10.88 -13.81
N GLU A 178 17.00 11.96 -13.76
CA GLU A 178 16.90 12.96 -14.84
C GLU A 178 18.23 13.67 -15.10
N GLN A 179 18.95 14.07 -14.04
CA GLN A 179 20.27 14.71 -14.13
C GLN A 179 21.28 13.84 -14.90
N PHE A 180 21.21 12.52 -14.72
CA PHE A 180 22.06 11.57 -15.44
C PHE A 180 21.44 11.06 -16.75
N GLY A 181 20.41 11.72 -17.28
CA GLY A 181 19.85 11.48 -18.60
C GLY A 181 18.93 10.25 -18.68
N LEU A 182 18.48 9.72 -17.54
CA LEU A 182 17.50 8.62 -17.52
C LEU A 182 16.09 9.16 -17.75
N ASN A 183 15.30 8.42 -18.53
CA ASN A 183 13.89 8.74 -18.72
C ASN A 183 13.09 8.33 -17.48
N VAL A 184 12.57 9.32 -16.75
CA VAL A 184 11.68 9.09 -15.60
C VAL A 184 10.24 9.11 -16.07
N LEU A 185 9.56 7.99 -15.93
CA LEU A 185 8.14 7.88 -16.26
C LEU A 185 7.29 8.66 -15.25
N PRO A 186 6.16 9.24 -15.66
CA PRO A 186 5.23 9.87 -14.74
C PRO A 186 4.84 8.92 -13.61
N THR A 187 4.99 9.40 -12.38
CA THR A 187 4.67 8.61 -11.19
C THR A 187 3.22 8.84 -10.77
N ARG A 188 2.61 7.82 -10.18
CA ARG A 188 1.26 7.87 -9.63
C ARG A 188 1.26 7.20 -8.24
N ALA A 189 0.50 7.78 -7.30
CA ALA A 189 0.31 7.18 -6.00
C ALA A 189 -0.38 5.82 -6.13
N GLY A 190 0.17 4.79 -5.54
CA GLY A 190 -0.37 3.44 -5.46
C GLY A 190 -0.80 3.09 -4.04
N LEU A 191 -1.69 2.08 -3.90
CA LEU A 191 -2.24 1.66 -2.61
C LEU A 191 -2.76 2.87 -1.81
N VAL A 192 -3.71 3.60 -2.39
CA VAL A 192 -4.16 4.91 -1.91
C VAL A 192 -5.68 5.00 -1.83
N PRO A 193 -6.27 5.63 -0.78
CA PRO A 193 -7.71 5.83 -0.67
C PRO A 193 -8.29 6.66 -1.83
N PHE A 194 -9.51 6.33 -2.24
CA PHE A 194 -10.29 7.12 -3.18
C PHE A 194 -10.94 8.32 -2.50
N THR A 195 -11.00 9.44 -3.22
CA THR A 195 -11.82 10.60 -2.87
C THR A 195 -13.10 10.62 -3.69
N LEU A 196 -14.18 11.07 -3.06
CA LEU A 196 -15.52 11.14 -3.67
C LEU A 196 -15.95 12.59 -3.88
N HIS A 197 -16.81 12.80 -4.86
CA HIS A 197 -17.41 14.10 -5.06
C HIS A 197 -18.33 14.49 -3.89
N LYS A 198 -18.41 15.77 -3.62
CA LYS A 198 -19.01 16.32 -2.42
C LYS A 198 -20.44 15.81 -2.12
N PRO A 199 -21.37 15.76 -3.07
CA PRO A 199 -22.73 15.26 -2.78
C PRO A 199 -22.77 13.83 -2.25
N LEU A 200 -22.00 12.90 -2.87
CA LEU A 200 -21.94 11.51 -2.42
C LEU A 200 -21.19 11.41 -1.08
N LEU A 201 -20.10 12.16 -0.93
CA LEU A 201 -19.32 12.17 0.30
C LEU A 201 -20.15 12.62 1.51
N GLU A 202 -20.93 13.71 1.38
CA GLU A 202 -21.81 14.20 2.44
C GLU A 202 -22.84 13.15 2.87
N GLN A 203 -23.37 12.41 1.91
CA GLN A 203 -24.32 11.32 2.17
C GLN A 203 -23.67 10.13 2.88
N LEU A 204 -22.46 9.75 2.48
CA LEU A 204 -21.73 8.61 3.04
C LEU A 204 -20.96 8.94 4.32
N GLN A 205 -20.85 10.22 4.70
CA GLN A 205 -20.04 10.66 5.85
C GLN A 205 -20.45 10.00 7.17
N VAL A 206 -21.76 9.72 7.31
CA VAL A 206 -22.32 9.01 8.47
C VAL A 206 -21.75 7.59 8.63
N LEU A 207 -21.15 7.03 7.58
CA LEU A 207 -20.54 5.69 7.57
C LEU A 207 -19.05 5.70 7.96
N SER A 208 -18.47 6.86 8.23
CA SER A 208 -17.04 6.93 8.60
C SER A 208 -16.70 5.93 9.72
N GLY A 209 -15.70 5.08 9.46
CA GLY A 209 -15.28 3.98 10.33
C GLY A 209 -16.04 2.66 10.12
N VAL A 210 -17.08 2.61 9.27
CA VAL A 210 -17.76 1.36 8.92
C VAL A 210 -16.88 0.59 7.93
N SER A 211 -16.65 -0.69 8.23
CA SER A 211 -15.96 -1.63 7.34
C SER A 211 -16.92 -2.74 6.91
N VAL A 212 -16.80 -3.18 5.65
CA VAL A 212 -17.64 -4.24 5.09
C VAL A 212 -16.80 -5.13 4.16
N SER A 213 -16.97 -6.44 4.23
CA SER A 213 -16.41 -7.38 3.26
C SER A 213 -16.96 -7.07 1.88
N SER A 214 -16.10 -6.97 0.88
CA SER A 214 -16.51 -6.59 -0.46
C SER A 214 -15.66 -7.25 -1.54
N VAL A 215 -16.18 -7.24 -2.75
CA VAL A 215 -15.41 -7.46 -3.98
C VAL A 215 -15.46 -6.17 -4.78
N ILE A 216 -14.30 -5.63 -5.16
CA ILE A 216 -14.20 -4.41 -5.97
C ILE A 216 -13.57 -4.78 -7.30
N THR A 217 -14.19 -4.34 -8.39
CA THR A 217 -13.76 -4.58 -9.76
C THR A 217 -13.49 -3.25 -10.45
N ALA A 218 -12.32 -3.12 -11.09
CA ALA A 218 -11.97 -2.00 -11.97
C ALA A 218 -12.49 -2.23 -13.40
N GLU A 219 -12.47 -1.20 -14.24
CA GLU A 219 -12.97 -1.30 -15.62
C GLU A 219 -12.10 -2.25 -16.51
N ASP A 220 -10.84 -2.43 -16.17
CA ASP A 220 -9.95 -3.39 -16.84
C ASP A 220 -10.23 -4.87 -16.46
N GLY A 221 -11.19 -5.12 -15.59
CA GLY A 221 -11.57 -6.45 -15.09
C GLY A 221 -10.74 -6.94 -13.90
N THR A 222 -9.79 -6.14 -13.39
CA THR A 222 -9.04 -6.49 -12.17
C THR A 222 -9.97 -6.51 -10.96
N VAL A 223 -9.84 -7.54 -10.12
CA VAL A 223 -10.72 -7.80 -8.98
C VAL A 223 -9.93 -7.98 -7.70
N PHE A 224 -10.37 -7.31 -6.62
CA PHE A 224 -9.87 -7.57 -5.27
C PHE A 224 -11.02 -7.85 -4.30
N ARG A 225 -10.86 -8.90 -3.51
CA ARG A 225 -11.80 -9.32 -2.48
C ARG A 225 -11.18 -9.12 -1.11
N GLU A 226 -11.59 -8.07 -0.42
CA GLU A 226 -11.14 -7.64 0.89
C GLU A 226 -12.13 -6.67 1.52
N ASN A 227 -11.82 -6.16 2.70
CA ASN A 227 -12.65 -5.15 3.34
C ASN A 227 -12.56 -3.79 2.64
N LEU A 228 -13.71 -3.19 2.40
CA LEU A 228 -13.90 -1.76 2.10
C LEU A 228 -14.10 -1.02 3.43
N LEU A 229 -13.52 0.16 3.55
CA LEU A 229 -13.67 1.06 4.70
C LEU A 229 -14.21 2.42 4.23
N PHE A 230 -15.31 2.86 4.80
CA PHE A 230 -15.81 4.22 4.63
C PHE A 230 -15.03 5.19 5.49
N THR A 231 -14.60 6.32 4.92
CA THR A 231 -13.87 7.37 5.62
C THR A 231 -14.54 8.73 5.45
N HIS A 232 -14.10 9.71 6.20
CA HIS A 232 -14.58 11.09 6.06
C HIS A 232 -14.16 11.77 4.74
N ARG A 233 -13.36 11.13 3.90
CA ARG A 233 -12.89 11.65 2.59
C ARG A 233 -13.35 10.82 1.41
N GLY A 234 -13.83 9.62 1.64
CA GLY A 234 -14.25 8.70 0.60
C GLY A 234 -14.13 7.25 1.03
N LEU A 235 -13.50 6.44 0.19
CA LEU A 235 -13.38 5.01 0.38
C LEU A 235 -11.92 4.61 0.59
N SER A 236 -11.68 3.69 1.50
CA SER A 236 -10.39 3.12 1.86
C SER A 236 -10.56 1.63 2.19
N GLY A 237 -9.60 1.06 2.89
CA GLY A 237 -9.56 -0.36 3.23
C GLY A 237 -8.80 -1.18 2.19
N PRO A 238 -8.41 -2.41 2.52
CA PRO A 238 -7.50 -3.21 1.69
C PRO A 238 -7.97 -3.39 0.25
N ALA A 239 -9.29 -3.61 0.02
CA ALA A 239 -9.84 -3.75 -1.32
C ALA A 239 -9.66 -2.47 -2.15
N VAL A 240 -9.94 -1.29 -1.54
CA VAL A 240 -9.80 0.01 -2.20
C VAL A 240 -8.34 0.35 -2.46
N LEU A 241 -7.46 0.13 -1.49
CA LEU A 241 -6.04 0.41 -1.66
C LEU A 241 -5.45 -0.40 -2.83
N GLN A 242 -5.77 -1.67 -2.93
CA GLN A 242 -5.29 -2.53 -4.01
C GLN A 242 -5.85 -2.09 -5.37
N ILE A 243 -7.17 -1.92 -5.48
CA ILE A 243 -7.81 -1.56 -6.76
C ILE A 243 -7.41 -0.16 -7.25
N SER A 244 -7.00 0.75 -6.35
CA SER A 244 -6.57 2.11 -6.72
C SER A 244 -5.35 2.12 -7.65
N SER A 245 -4.54 1.06 -7.63
CA SER A 245 -3.39 0.91 -8.52
C SER A 245 -3.79 0.56 -9.95
N PHE A 246 -5.00 0.07 -10.17
CA PHE A 246 -5.56 -0.33 -11.47
C PHE A 246 -6.58 0.67 -12.02
N TRP A 247 -7.21 1.44 -11.15
CA TRP A 247 -8.17 2.49 -11.54
C TRP A 247 -7.49 3.66 -12.25
N GLN A 248 -8.13 4.20 -13.30
CA GLN A 248 -7.70 5.42 -14.00
C GLN A 248 -8.67 6.58 -13.72
N PRO A 249 -8.18 7.84 -13.73
CA PRO A 249 -9.04 9.00 -13.55
C PRO A 249 -10.21 9.03 -14.54
N GLY A 250 -11.43 9.12 -14.01
CA GLY A 250 -12.66 9.15 -14.79
C GLY A 250 -13.38 7.80 -14.91
N GLU A 251 -12.72 6.70 -14.54
CA GLU A 251 -13.34 5.37 -14.52
C GLU A 251 -14.24 5.15 -13.31
N PHE A 252 -15.13 4.19 -13.44
CA PHE A 252 -15.92 3.65 -12.34
C PHE A 252 -15.20 2.47 -11.68
N VAL A 253 -15.59 2.19 -10.45
CA VAL A 253 -15.36 0.89 -9.82
C VAL A 253 -16.70 0.27 -9.48
N SER A 254 -16.84 -1.04 -9.68
CA SER A 254 -17.99 -1.83 -9.27
C SER A 254 -17.72 -2.45 -7.90
N ILE A 255 -18.65 -2.35 -6.98
CA ILE A 255 -18.51 -2.82 -5.60
C ILE A 255 -19.63 -3.80 -5.28
N ASN A 256 -19.29 -5.07 -5.05
CA ASN A 256 -20.18 -6.03 -4.46
C ASN A 256 -20.04 -5.97 -2.93
N LEU A 257 -21.10 -5.55 -2.24
CA LEU A 257 -21.15 -5.43 -0.78
C LEU A 257 -21.54 -6.73 -0.07
N LEU A 258 -21.90 -7.77 -0.82
CA LEU A 258 -22.41 -9.05 -0.32
C LEU A 258 -21.76 -10.23 -1.06
N PRO A 259 -20.41 -10.32 -1.12
CA PRO A 259 -19.72 -11.30 -1.96
C PRO A 259 -19.90 -12.77 -1.53
N ASP A 260 -20.38 -13.00 -0.33
CA ASP A 260 -20.60 -14.32 0.26
C ASP A 260 -22.06 -14.76 0.30
N VAL A 261 -22.99 -13.91 -0.20
CA VAL A 261 -24.43 -14.11 -0.06
C VAL A 261 -25.10 -14.09 -1.44
N ASP A 262 -25.79 -15.15 -1.79
CA ASP A 262 -26.81 -15.08 -2.84
C ASP A 262 -28.00 -14.29 -2.29
N LEU A 263 -27.99 -12.98 -2.54
CA LEU A 263 -28.98 -12.08 -1.97
C LEU A 263 -30.40 -12.40 -2.45
N ALA A 264 -30.59 -12.88 -3.68
CA ALA A 264 -31.90 -13.21 -4.21
C ALA A 264 -32.49 -14.40 -3.43
N SER A 265 -31.75 -15.49 -3.34
CA SER A 265 -32.17 -16.68 -2.57
C SER A 265 -32.37 -16.36 -1.09
N PHE A 266 -31.47 -15.57 -0.49
CA PHE A 266 -31.62 -15.14 0.90
C PHE A 266 -32.92 -14.36 1.15
N LEU A 267 -33.28 -13.42 0.26
CA LEU A 267 -34.52 -12.64 0.39
C LEU A 267 -35.78 -13.50 0.21
N ASP A 268 -35.76 -14.48 -0.68
CA ASP A 268 -36.89 -15.40 -0.90
C ASP A 268 -37.09 -16.33 0.30
N ASP A 269 -36.03 -16.84 0.90
CA ASP A 269 -36.08 -17.65 2.12
C ASP A 269 -36.63 -16.82 3.29
N GLN A 270 -36.12 -15.59 3.47
CA GLN A 270 -36.59 -14.70 4.53
C GLN A 270 -38.04 -14.24 4.30
N ARG A 271 -38.46 -14.03 3.06
CA ARG A 271 -39.87 -13.71 2.73
C ARG A 271 -40.79 -14.86 3.11
N SER A 272 -40.38 -16.08 2.82
CA SER A 272 -41.16 -17.29 3.15
C SER A 272 -41.26 -17.50 4.66
N ALA A 273 -40.20 -17.27 5.41
CA ALA A 273 -40.18 -17.45 6.86
C ALA A 273 -40.78 -16.27 7.64
N HIS A 274 -40.54 -15.03 7.18
CA HIS A 274 -40.88 -13.80 7.92
C HIS A 274 -41.48 -12.70 7.01
N PRO A 275 -42.63 -12.91 6.34
CA PRO A 275 -43.15 -12.01 5.30
C PRO A 275 -43.44 -10.58 5.78
N ASN A 276 -43.67 -10.40 7.05
CA ASN A 276 -43.94 -9.06 7.63
C ASN A 276 -42.68 -8.33 8.13
N GLN A 277 -41.50 -8.97 8.09
CA GLN A 277 -40.24 -8.34 8.48
C GLN A 277 -39.90 -7.20 7.52
N SER A 278 -39.38 -6.08 8.05
CA SER A 278 -38.92 -4.99 7.20
C SER A 278 -37.67 -5.40 6.43
N LEU A 279 -37.54 -4.98 5.17
CA LEU A 279 -36.39 -5.22 4.32
C LEU A 279 -35.09 -4.70 4.98
N LYS A 280 -35.16 -3.54 5.63
CA LYS A 280 -34.07 -2.97 6.42
C LYS A 280 -33.51 -3.96 7.47
N ASN A 281 -34.38 -4.57 8.27
CA ASN A 281 -33.98 -5.49 9.32
C ASN A 281 -33.45 -6.80 8.73
N THR A 282 -33.97 -7.23 7.61
CA THR A 282 -33.49 -8.40 6.88
C THR A 282 -32.08 -8.19 6.34
N LEU A 283 -31.83 -7.06 5.67
CA LEU A 283 -30.49 -6.73 5.16
C LEU A 283 -29.47 -6.48 6.27
N ALA A 284 -29.91 -5.96 7.42
CA ALA A 284 -29.03 -5.77 8.60
C ALA A 284 -28.54 -7.09 9.22
N MET A 285 -29.06 -8.25 8.79
CA MET A 285 -28.50 -9.57 9.15
C MET A 285 -27.20 -9.87 8.40
N GLN A 286 -26.98 -9.24 7.25
CA GLN A 286 -25.84 -9.47 6.36
C GLN A 286 -24.90 -8.26 6.23
N LEU A 287 -25.41 -7.04 6.43
CA LEU A 287 -24.68 -5.78 6.30
C LEU A 287 -24.67 -5.00 7.61
N PRO A 288 -23.65 -4.16 7.84
CA PRO A 288 -23.65 -3.24 8.97
C PRO A 288 -24.95 -2.37 8.97
N LYS A 289 -25.64 -2.34 10.12
CA LYS A 289 -26.92 -1.62 10.26
C LYS A 289 -26.84 -0.17 9.77
N ARG A 290 -25.75 0.54 10.11
CA ARG A 290 -25.53 1.93 9.66
C ARG A 290 -25.47 2.05 8.13
N LEU A 291 -24.89 1.06 7.45
CA LEU A 291 -24.82 1.03 5.98
C LEU A 291 -26.21 0.86 5.39
N VAL A 292 -27.00 -0.10 5.89
CA VAL A 292 -28.38 -0.32 5.44
C VAL A 292 -29.24 0.93 5.64
N GLU A 293 -29.12 1.60 6.81
CA GLU A 293 -29.83 2.85 7.11
C GLU A 293 -29.44 3.98 6.16
N CYS A 294 -28.17 4.13 5.86
CA CYS A 294 -27.66 5.12 4.92
C CYS A 294 -28.19 4.86 3.50
N LEU A 295 -28.09 3.62 3.01
CA LEU A 295 -28.57 3.25 1.69
C LEU A 295 -30.12 3.42 1.55
N GLN A 296 -30.87 3.19 2.63
CA GLN A 296 -32.29 3.47 2.66
C GLN A 296 -32.57 4.98 2.58
N GLN A 297 -31.84 5.81 3.32
CA GLN A 297 -31.98 7.27 3.23
C GLN A 297 -31.62 7.83 1.84
N LEU A 298 -30.71 7.16 1.13
CA LEU A 298 -30.34 7.45 -0.26
C LEU A 298 -31.37 6.97 -1.28
N GLY A 299 -32.46 6.31 -0.85
CA GLY A 299 -33.46 5.72 -1.72
C GLY A 299 -33.02 4.49 -2.50
N GLN A 300 -31.84 3.93 -2.15
CA GLN A 300 -31.32 2.72 -2.78
C GLN A 300 -31.92 1.44 -2.22
N ILE A 301 -32.43 1.49 -1.00
CA ILE A 301 -33.18 0.42 -0.35
C ILE A 301 -34.59 0.93 -0.06
N PRO A 302 -35.66 0.30 -0.59
CA PRO A 302 -37.01 0.71 -0.33
C PRO A 302 -37.42 0.43 1.12
N ASP A 303 -38.27 1.31 1.67
CA ASP A 303 -38.85 1.15 3.02
C ASP A 303 -40.14 0.33 2.97
N VAL A 304 -40.00 -0.99 2.84
CA VAL A 304 -41.11 -1.93 2.70
C VAL A 304 -40.88 -3.18 3.55
N SER A 305 -41.95 -3.95 3.78
CA SER A 305 -41.84 -5.32 4.29
C SER A 305 -41.52 -6.31 3.17
N LEU A 306 -40.96 -7.49 3.51
CA LEU A 306 -40.58 -8.50 2.52
C LEU A 306 -41.75 -8.92 1.62
N LYS A 307 -42.99 -9.02 2.14
CA LYS A 307 -44.17 -9.35 1.35
C LYS A 307 -44.56 -8.26 0.33
N GLN A 308 -44.13 -7.02 0.54
CA GLN A 308 -44.41 -5.88 -0.35
C GLN A 308 -43.32 -5.70 -1.41
N LEU A 309 -42.16 -6.33 -1.23
CA LEU A 309 -41.06 -6.28 -2.20
C LEU A 309 -41.44 -7.10 -3.42
N ASN A 310 -41.72 -6.45 -4.52
CA ASN A 310 -42.05 -7.12 -5.78
C ASN A 310 -40.75 -7.65 -6.47
N VAL A 311 -40.91 -8.49 -7.48
CA VAL A 311 -39.80 -9.14 -8.18
C VAL A 311 -38.88 -8.13 -8.82
N ARG A 312 -39.39 -7.06 -9.43
CA ARG A 312 -38.62 -6.01 -10.08
C ARG A 312 -37.77 -5.24 -9.08
N ASP A 313 -38.38 -4.82 -7.97
CA ASP A 313 -37.66 -4.08 -6.92
C ASP A 313 -36.60 -4.96 -6.24
N GLN A 314 -36.88 -6.26 -6.06
CA GLN A 314 -35.91 -7.22 -5.57
C GLN A 314 -34.70 -7.33 -6.52
N GLN A 315 -34.92 -7.44 -7.83
CA GLN A 315 -33.87 -7.52 -8.82
C GLN A 315 -33.02 -6.23 -8.81
N THR A 316 -33.66 -5.06 -8.81
CA THR A 316 -32.94 -3.78 -8.71
C THR A 316 -32.13 -3.68 -7.41
N LEU A 317 -32.66 -4.15 -6.29
CA LEU A 317 -31.96 -4.18 -5.01
C LEU A 317 -30.71 -5.10 -5.07
N VAL A 318 -30.86 -6.30 -5.67
CA VAL A 318 -29.74 -7.22 -5.85
C VAL A 318 -28.65 -6.56 -6.69
N GLU A 319 -29.00 -5.99 -7.84
CA GLU A 319 -28.06 -5.25 -8.70
C GLU A 319 -27.37 -4.11 -7.94
N THR A 320 -28.14 -3.31 -7.19
CA THR A 320 -27.61 -2.18 -6.43
C THR A 320 -26.59 -2.61 -5.37
N LEU A 321 -26.80 -3.73 -4.69
CA LEU A 321 -25.93 -4.18 -3.61
C LEU A 321 -24.77 -5.08 -4.08
N THR A 322 -24.87 -5.69 -5.26
CA THR A 322 -23.85 -6.56 -5.83
C THR A 322 -23.04 -5.92 -6.96
N ASP A 323 -23.50 -4.78 -7.51
CA ASP A 323 -22.82 -3.99 -8.54
C ASP A 323 -22.96 -2.47 -8.26
N TRP A 324 -22.66 -2.07 -7.02
CA TRP A 324 -22.71 -0.65 -6.67
C TRP A 324 -21.61 0.12 -7.38
N ARG A 325 -21.98 0.90 -8.39
CA ARG A 325 -21.05 1.65 -9.23
C ARG A 325 -20.71 2.99 -8.60
N VAL A 326 -19.44 3.19 -8.33
CA VAL A 326 -18.90 4.43 -7.77
C VAL A 326 -17.84 5.00 -8.71
N GLN A 327 -17.92 6.30 -9.00
CA GLN A 327 -16.90 7.03 -9.73
C GLN A 327 -16.08 7.89 -8.77
N PRO A 328 -14.85 7.48 -8.43
CA PRO A 328 -13.94 8.32 -7.66
C PRO A 328 -13.58 9.58 -8.45
N ILE A 329 -13.47 10.73 -7.78
CA ILE A 329 -12.95 11.95 -8.42
C ILE A 329 -11.43 12.01 -8.41
N GLY A 330 -10.78 11.13 -7.66
CA GLY A 330 -9.34 11.07 -7.51
C GLY A 330 -8.96 10.18 -6.33
N THR A 331 -7.71 10.34 -5.90
CA THR A 331 -7.16 9.68 -4.73
C THR A 331 -6.67 10.69 -3.71
N GLU A 332 -6.34 10.25 -2.50
CA GLU A 332 -5.69 11.13 -1.49
C GLU A 332 -4.23 11.48 -1.85
N GLY A 333 -3.71 10.94 -2.94
CA GLY A 333 -2.34 11.17 -3.43
C GLY A 333 -1.26 10.63 -2.51
N TYR A 334 -0.03 11.08 -2.72
CA TYR A 334 1.15 10.60 -2.00
C TYR A 334 1.12 10.82 -0.48
N ARG A 335 0.23 11.66 0.03
CA ARG A 335 0.11 11.91 1.47
C ARG A 335 -0.25 10.66 2.26
N THR A 336 -1.07 9.79 1.70
CA THR A 336 -1.59 8.58 2.34
C THR A 336 -1.31 7.31 1.53
N ALA A 337 -0.69 7.43 0.37
CA ALA A 337 -0.28 6.30 -0.43
C ALA A 337 0.75 5.44 0.31
N GLU A 338 0.62 4.13 0.21
CA GLU A 338 1.63 3.21 0.77
C GLU A 338 2.83 3.07 -0.17
N VAL A 339 2.58 3.30 -1.49
CA VAL A 339 3.61 3.21 -2.54
C VAL A 339 3.63 4.48 -3.40
#